data_1089235021bed84a81e4b8f02e9ccf2a
#
_entry.id   1089235021bed84a81e4b8f02e9ccf2a
#
_cell.length_a   1.000
_cell.length_b   1.000
_cell.length_c   1.000
_cell.angle_alpha   90.00
_cell.angle_beta   90.00
_cell.angle_gamma   90.00
#
_symmetry.space_group_name_H-M   'P 1'
#
loop_
_entity.id
_entity.type
_entity.pdbx_description
1 polymer ?
#
loop_
_entity_poly.entity_id
_entity_poly.type
_entity_poly.pdbx_seq_one_letter_code
_entity_poly.pdbx_strand_id
1 'polypeptide(L)'
;IKDAVIIVILGSLCDLKSVKKIHAWATSEHVKAFLEKEFGIKRIPCYWWLLSLLAMVSPESLNQCMKSWVSSLIPSLAEKLEAEEEEQNKKKKKSLTIAIDGKEIRSTGKMKKYDSPLHIVSAQIGELGLTLAQETVQSKSNEIPAVQELIKTLEIEGCMVVADALNCQIQTAQAITDAKADYLLSAKGNQKELMNDIEQYVQDEKLRSTMDSVTQTEKGHGRVETRSAYTTDDVEWQPGGRVWPAVKCIGAVHTRFETDKGVTEQWHYYISSKVLSAEELLHHARTEWSVESMHWLLDVHFDEDKCRIQSKNIQQNLNMLHKAALNIVRIYKRETQSKLALNGIMFRALMNPHDLLPLLDKN
;
A
#
# COMPACT_ATOMS: atom_id res chain seq x y z
N ILE A 1 10.28 -24.80 -9.75
CA ILE A 1 9.54 -23.54 -9.49
C ILE A 1 9.97 -22.96 -8.15
N LYS A 2 9.92 -23.72 -7.05
CA LYS A 2 10.30 -23.25 -5.70
C LYS A 2 11.65 -22.52 -5.70
N ASP A 3 12.70 -23.16 -6.24
CA ASP A 3 14.04 -22.58 -6.28
C ASP A 3 14.10 -21.25 -7.04
N ALA A 4 13.34 -21.15 -8.15
CA ALA A 4 13.26 -19.94 -8.94
C ALA A 4 12.65 -18.77 -8.12
N VAL A 5 11.57 -19.04 -7.38
CA VAL A 5 10.92 -18.05 -6.51
C VAL A 5 11.89 -17.61 -5.39
N ILE A 6 12.55 -18.57 -4.73
CA ILE A 6 13.54 -18.27 -3.67
C ILE A 6 14.67 -17.39 -4.23
N ILE A 7 15.26 -17.76 -5.37
CA ILE A 7 16.35 -16.99 -5.99
C ILE A 7 15.90 -15.56 -6.29
N VAL A 8 14.66 -15.38 -6.80
CA VAL A 8 14.15 -14.04 -7.13
C VAL A 8 13.88 -13.21 -5.87
N ILE A 9 13.29 -13.80 -4.82
CA ILE A 9 13.08 -13.09 -3.54
C ILE A 9 14.43 -12.67 -2.95
N LEU A 10 15.39 -13.59 -2.85
CA LEU A 10 16.72 -13.29 -2.28
C LEU A 10 17.46 -12.22 -3.09
N GLY A 11 17.41 -12.30 -4.42
CA GLY A 11 17.99 -11.27 -5.28
C GLY A 11 17.27 -9.91 -5.14
N SER A 12 15.94 -9.92 -4.92
CA SER A 12 15.17 -8.69 -4.64
C SER A 12 15.55 -8.10 -3.28
N LEU A 13 15.79 -8.93 -2.27
CA LEU A 13 16.32 -8.50 -0.96
C LEU A 13 17.72 -7.87 -1.07
N CYS A 14 18.45 -8.15 -2.14
CA CYS A 14 19.76 -7.53 -2.47
C CYS A 14 19.65 -6.27 -3.37
N ASP A 15 18.46 -5.66 -3.51
CA ASP A 15 18.21 -4.49 -4.41
C ASP A 15 18.57 -4.75 -5.89
N LEU A 16 18.46 -5.98 -6.35
CA LEU A 16 18.79 -6.35 -7.73
C LEU A 16 17.58 -6.11 -8.65
N LYS A 17 17.66 -5.06 -9.45
CA LYS A 17 16.56 -4.48 -10.26
C LYS A 17 16.10 -5.31 -11.46
N SER A 18 16.68 -6.46 -11.75
CA SER A 18 16.24 -7.27 -12.88
C SER A 18 16.59 -8.73 -12.71
N VAL A 19 15.77 -9.60 -13.30
CA VAL A 19 16.02 -11.07 -13.33
C VAL A 19 17.40 -11.40 -13.90
N LYS A 20 17.93 -10.60 -14.85
CA LYS A 20 19.27 -10.79 -15.40
C LYS A 20 20.36 -10.54 -14.34
N LYS A 21 20.23 -9.47 -13.53
CA LYS A 21 21.15 -9.19 -12.42
C LYS A 21 21.04 -10.22 -11.32
N ILE A 22 19.82 -10.64 -10.99
CA ILE A 22 19.55 -11.71 -10.02
C ILE A 22 20.21 -13.00 -10.46
N HIS A 23 20.06 -13.39 -11.74
CA HIS A 23 20.72 -14.57 -12.28
C HIS A 23 22.26 -14.47 -12.22
N ALA A 24 22.83 -13.31 -12.60
CA ALA A 24 24.29 -13.10 -12.53
C ALA A 24 24.80 -13.21 -11.09
N TRP A 25 24.09 -12.63 -10.12
CA TRP A 25 24.38 -12.73 -8.69
C TRP A 25 24.29 -14.17 -8.20
N ALA A 26 23.21 -14.87 -8.49
CA ALA A 26 22.97 -16.25 -8.06
C ALA A 26 24.02 -17.24 -8.64
N THR A 27 24.63 -16.92 -9.79
CA THR A 27 25.64 -17.77 -10.44
C THR A 27 27.07 -17.47 -10.00
N SER A 28 27.32 -16.46 -9.14
CA SER A 28 28.65 -16.24 -8.54
C SER A 28 29.00 -17.35 -7.54
N GLU A 29 30.29 -17.70 -7.42
CA GLU A 29 30.72 -18.88 -6.65
C GLU A 29 30.30 -18.81 -5.19
N HIS A 30 30.50 -17.69 -4.51
CA HIS A 30 30.16 -17.53 -3.11
C HIS A 30 28.64 -17.59 -2.88
N VAL A 31 27.82 -17.06 -3.82
CA VAL A 31 26.36 -17.13 -3.70
C VAL A 31 25.85 -18.55 -4.01
N LYS A 32 26.44 -19.25 -4.97
CA LYS A 32 26.09 -20.67 -5.20
C LYS A 32 26.33 -21.51 -3.96
N ALA A 33 27.49 -21.37 -3.33
CA ALA A 33 27.82 -22.09 -2.10
C ALA A 33 26.82 -21.77 -0.98
N PHE A 34 26.44 -20.50 -0.84
CA PHE A 34 25.42 -20.04 0.11
C PHE A 34 24.04 -20.65 -0.21
N LEU A 35 23.58 -20.59 -1.45
CA LEU A 35 22.28 -21.13 -1.89
C LEU A 35 22.20 -22.65 -1.72
N GLU A 36 23.29 -23.36 -2.01
CA GLU A 36 23.34 -24.82 -1.78
C GLU A 36 23.29 -25.16 -0.30
N LYS A 37 24.10 -24.48 0.52
CA LYS A 37 24.21 -24.75 1.94
C LYS A 37 22.91 -24.41 2.71
N GLU A 38 22.36 -23.22 2.51
CA GLU A 38 21.25 -22.71 3.35
C GLU A 38 19.87 -23.07 2.79
N PHE A 39 19.73 -23.25 1.46
CA PHE A 39 18.45 -23.50 0.78
C PHE A 39 18.38 -24.83 0.03
N GLY A 40 19.48 -25.60 -0.01
CA GLY A 40 19.55 -26.86 -0.75
C GLY A 40 19.50 -26.69 -2.28
N ILE A 41 19.75 -25.48 -2.81
CA ILE A 41 19.67 -25.18 -4.24
C ILE A 41 21.01 -25.56 -4.90
N LYS A 42 21.12 -26.79 -5.40
CA LYS A 42 22.34 -27.32 -6.03
C LYS A 42 22.53 -26.84 -7.47
N ARG A 43 21.46 -26.47 -8.16
CA ARG A 43 21.52 -26.08 -9.57
C ARG A 43 20.77 -24.78 -9.80
N ILE A 44 21.48 -23.74 -10.26
CA ILE A 44 20.89 -22.48 -10.65
C ILE A 44 20.34 -22.62 -12.09
N PRO A 45 19.05 -22.37 -12.34
CA PRO A 45 18.49 -22.35 -13.68
C PRO A 45 19.18 -21.29 -14.55
N CYS A 46 19.37 -21.56 -15.84
CA CYS A 46 19.82 -20.50 -16.73
C CYS A 46 18.78 -19.37 -16.84
N TYR A 47 19.20 -18.19 -17.29
CA TYR A 47 18.33 -17.00 -17.33
C TYR A 47 16.98 -17.26 -18.03
N TRP A 48 16.99 -17.89 -19.19
CA TRP A 48 15.76 -18.17 -19.94
C TRP A 48 14.86 -19.17 -19.24
N TRP A 49 15.45 -20.18 -18.61
CA TRP A 49 14.70 -21.15 -17.82
C TRP A 49 14.12 -20.53 -16.54
N LEU A 50 14.87 -19.62 -15.90
CA LEU A 50 14.38 -18.86 -14.76
C LEU A 50 13.14 -18.04 -15.12
N LEU A 51 13.13 -17.35 -16.26
CA LEU A 51 11.96 -16.64 -16.76
C LEU A 51 10.79 -17.59 -17.05
N SER A 52 11.07 -18.75 -17.67
CA SER A 52 10.04 -19.76 -17.95
C SER A 52 9.41 -20.30 -16.67
N LEU A 53 10.21 -20.57 -15.64
CA LEU A 53 9.71 -20.99 -14.33
C LEU A 53 8.85 -19.93 -13.66
N LEU A 54 9.24 -18.66 -13.74
CA LEU A 54 8.42 -17.54 -13.25
C LEU A 54 7.09 -17.41 -14.02
N ALA A 55 7.10 -17.70 -15.33
CA ALA A 55 5.87 -17.68 -16.13
C ALA A 55 4.89 -18.81 -15.75
N MET A 56 5.39 -19.92 -15.19
CA MET A 56 4.58 -21.07 -14.74
C MET A 56 3.94 -20.85 -13.37
N VAL A 57 4.38 -19.86 -12.61
CA VAL A 57 3.76 -19.51 -11.32
C VAL A 57 2.41 -18.87 -11.60
N SER A 58 1.34 -19.38 -10.98
CA SER A 58 0.03 -18.71 -11.01
C SER A 58 0.10 -17.43 -10.16
N PRO A 59 -0.19 -16.25 -10.74
CA PRO A 59 -0.27 -15.01 -9.96
C PRO A 59 -1.27 -15.10 -8.80
N GLU A 60 -2.39 -15.79 -9.01
CA GLU A 60 -3.44 -15.98 -8.00
C GLU A 60 -2.91 -16.80 -6.82
N SER A 61 -2.19 -17.91 -7.11
CA SER A 61 -1.58 -18.74 -6.07
C SER A 61 -0.51 -17.97 -5.28
N LEU A 62 0.31 -17.17 -5.98
CA LEU A 62 1.33 -16.35 -5.33
C LEU A 62 0.70 -15.25 -4.45
N ASN A 63 -0.37 -14.62 -4.95
CA ASN A 63 -1.14 -13.64 -4.19
C ASN A 63 -1.77 -14.27 -2.93
N GLN A 64 -2.33 -15.48 -3.04
CA GLN A 64 -2.87 -16.20 -1.89
C GLN A 64 -1.78 -16.54 -0.86
N CYS A 65 -0.59 -16.97 -1.30
CA CYS A 65 0.54 -17.21 -0.40
C CYS A 65 0.94 -15.92 0.34
N MET A 66 1.04 -14.80 -0.38
CA MET A 66 1.35 -13.49 0.19
C MET A 66 0.32 -13.08 1.24
N LYS A 67 -0.96 -13.17 0.89
CA LYS A 67 -2.07 -12.84 1.79
C LYS A 67 -2.02 -13.68 3.06
N SER A 68 -1.92 -15.01 2.94
CA SER A 68 -1.86 -15.91 4.09
C SER A 68 -0.65 -15.63 4.99
N TRP A 69 0.51 -15.36 4.39
CA TRP A 69 1.72 -15.01 5.13
C TRP A 69 1.55 -13.70 5.90
N VAL A 70 1.13 -12.61 5.24
CA VAL A 70 0.98 -11.31 5.91
C VAL A 70 -0.13 -11.37 6.96
N SER A 71 -1.28 -12.01 6.68
CA SER A 71 -2.37 -12.17 7.65
C SER A 71 -1.90 -12.89 8.90
N SER A 72 -1.01 -13.90 8.79
CA SER A 72 -0.47 -14.61 9.96
C SER A 72 0.41 -13.72 10.86
N LEU A 73 0.98 -12.64 10.32
CA LEU A 73 1.84 -11.72 11.05
C LEU A 73 1.06 -10.58 11.73
N ILE A 74 -0.15 -10.26 11.23
CA ILE A 74 -0.94 -9.11 11.71
C ILE A 74 -1.15 -9.13 13.23
N PRO A 75 -1.56 -10.25 13.89
CA PRO A 75 -1.83 -10.24 15.31
C PRO A 75 -0.62 -9.79 16.13
N SER A 76 0.56 -10.39 15.89
CA SER A 76 1.78 -10.06 16.62
C SER A 76 2.29 -8.64 16.33
N LEU A 77 2.10 -8.15 15.11
CA LEU A 77 2.50 -6.80 14.72
C LEU A 77 1.53 -5.75 15.26
N ALA A 78 0.23 -6.06 15.35
CA ALA A 78 -0.78 -5.20 15.95
C ALA A 78 -0.54 -5.03 17.46
N GLU A 79 -0.27 -6.13 18.18
CA GLU A 79 0.09 -6.08 19.62
C GLU A 79 1.32 -5.21 19.87
N LYS A 80 2.35 -5.31 19.03
CA LYS A 80 3.55 -4.46 19.14
C LYS A 80 3.25 -2.99 18.87
N LEU A 81 2.36 -2.69 17.90
CA LEU A 81 1.90 -1.33 17.64
C LEU A 81 1.15 -0.74 18.83
N GLU A 82 0.23 -1.52 19.40
CA GLU A 82 -0.53 -1.10 20.59
C GLU A 82 0.41 -0.79 21.77
N ALA A 83 1.40 -1.66 22.03
CA ALA A 83 2.40 -1.43 23.09
C ALA A 83 3.24 -0.15 22.85
N GLU A 84 3.69 0.09 21.60
CA GLU A 84 4.40 1.33 21.24
C GLU A 84 3.55 2.60 21.42
N GLU A 85 2.23 2.52 21.17
CA GLU A 85 1.29 3.63 21.37
C GLU A 85 1.00 3.87 22.86
N GLU A 86 0.91 2.82 23.67
CA GLU A 86 0.73 2.92 25.13
C GLU A 86 1.94 3.59 25.81
N GLU A 87 3.16 3.24 25.41
CA GLU A 87 4.39 3.91 25.90
C GLU A 87 4.42 5.40 25.57
N GLN A 88 3.77 5.80 24.47
CA GLN A 88 3.66 7.20 24.05
C GLN A 88 2.44 7.94 24.67
N ASN A 89 1.71 7.35 25.63
CA ASN A 89 0.48 7.90 26.24
C ASN A 89 -0.66 8.20 25.23
N LYS A 90 -0.74 7.47 24.12
CA LYS A 90 -1.83 7.59 23.15
C LYS A 90 -3.00 6.68 23.54
N LYS A 91 -4.02 7.25 24.14
CA LYS A 91 -5.11 6.56 24.88
C LYS A 91 -6.17 5.82 24.05
N LYS A 92 -6.06 5.64 22.73
CA LYS A 92 -7.12 4.96 21.95
C LYS A 92 -6.53 3.86 21.06
N LYS A 93 -7.11 2.67 21.18
CA LYS A 93 -6.90 1.57 20.21
C LYS A 93 -7.37 2.06 18.84
N LYS A 94 -6.42 2.30 17.93
CA LYS A 94 -6.71 2.66 16.55
C LYS A 94 -6.94 1.40 15.73
N SER A 95 -8.01 1.39 14.91
CA SER A 95 -8.18 0.35 13.91
C SER A 95 -7.06 0.44 12.88
N LEU A 96 -6.55 -0.71 12.42
CA LEU A 96 -5.59 -0.73 11.31
C LEU A 96 -6.21 -0.12 10.06
N THR A 97 -5.42 0.62 9.30
CA THR A 97 -5.84 1.24 8.04
C THR A 97 -5.39 0.38 6.88
N ILE A 98 -6.33 -0.04 6.04
CA ILE A 98 -6.05 -0.71 4.78
C ILE A 98 -6.16 0.33 3.66
N ALA A 99 -5.04 0.76 3.13
CA ALA A 99 -4.99 1.68 2.02
C ALA A 99 -5.01 0.91 0.69
N ILE A 100 -5.91 1.28 -0.22
CA ILE A 100 -6.08 0.64 -1.52
C ILE A 100 -5.83 1.67 -2.62
N ASP A 101 -4.92 1.35 -3.53
CA ASP A 101 -4.59 2.20 -4.67
C ASP A 101 -4.13 1.37 -5.87
N GLY A 102 -4.31 1.91 -7.07
CA GLY A 102 -3.93 1.29 -8.33
C GLY A 102 -2.69 1.92 -8.96
N LYS A 103 -1.85 1.08 -9.57
CA LYS A 103 -0.69 1.52 -10.32
C LYS A 103 -0.63 0.87 -11.69
N GLU A 104 -0.43 1.69 -12.72
CA GLU A 104 -0.05 1.22 -14.05
C GLU A 104 1.45 0.98 -14.15
N ILE A 105 1.85 -0.21 -14.60
CA ILE A 105 3.25 -0.50 -14.95
C ILE A 105 3.49 0.02 -16.36
N ARG A 106 4.03 1.23 -16.46
CA ARG A 106 4.15 2.02 -17.72
C ARG A 106 4.93 1.31 -18.83
N SER A 107 5.92 0.49 -18.48
CA SER A 107 6.71 -0.27 -19.43
C SER A 107 5.87 -1.22 -20.30
N THR A 108 4.78 -1.77 -19.74
CA THR A 108 3.90 -2.70 -20.44
C THR A 108 3.05 -2.05 -21.53
N GLY A 109 2.67 -0.79 -21.37
CA GLY A 109 1.91 -0.01 -22.36
C GLY A 109 2.70 0.29 -23.65
N LYS A 110 4.04 0.21 -23.59
CA LYS A 110 4.92 0.40 -24.76
C LYS A 110 5.08 -0.88 -25.60
N MET A 111 4.51 -1.99 -25.17
CA MET A 111 4.65 -3.29 -25.83
C MET A 111 3.54 -3.47 -26.86
N LYS A 112 3.90 -3.59 -28.15
CA LYS A 112 2.95 -3.80 -29.27
C LYS A 112 2.02 -5.02 -29.10
N LYS A 113 2.33 -5.91 -28.16
CA LYS A 113 1.58 -7.15 -27.90
C LYS A 113 0.33 -6.93 -27.06
N TYR A 114 0.21 -5.80 -26.33
CA TYR A 114 -0.87 -5.56 -25.39
C TYR A 114 -1.60 -4.28 -25.73
N ASP A 115 -2.92 -4.32 -25.65
CA ASP A 115 -3.80 -3.17 -25.94
C ASP A 115 -3.77 -2.09 -24.82
N SER A 116 -3.34 -2.48 -23.63
CA SER A 116 -3.28 -1.60 -22.45
C SER A 116 -2.12 -1.97 -21.51
N PRO A 117 -1.57 -1.03 -20.74
CA PRO A 117 -0.60 -1.34 -19.71
C PRO A 117 -1.16 -2.30 -18.67
N LEU A 118 -0.27 -3.00 -17.96
CA LEU A 118 -0.63 -3.79 -16.79
C LEU A 118 -0.96 -2.84 -15.65
N HIS A 119 -2.19 -2.88 -15.18
CA HIS A 119 -2.67 -2.10 -14.05
C HIS A 119 -2.92 -3.04 -12.87
N ILE A 120 -2.34 -2.73 -11.71
CA ILE A 120 -2.41 -3.53 -10.49
C ILE A 120 -2.94 -2.67 -9.36
N VAL A 121 -4.04 -3.12 -8.74
CA VAL A 121 -4.55 -2.58 -7.48
C VAL A 121 -3.87 -3.31 -6.33
N SER A 122 -3.49 -2.59 -5.30
CA SER A 122 -2.80 -3.14 -4.12
C SER A 122 -3.50 -2.70 -2.84
N ALA A 123 -3.62 -3.62 -1.89
CA ALA A 123 -4.03 -3.34 -0.52
C ALA A 123 -2.79 -3.35 0.39
N GLN A 124 -2.62 -2.31 1.17
CA GLN A 124 -1.51 -2.11 2.09
C GLN A 124 -2.00 -1.81 3.50
N ILE A 125 -1.39 -2.43 4.51
CA ILE A 125 -1.57 -2.04 5.91
C ILE A 125 -0.73 -0.78 6.14
N GLY A 126 -1.38 0.37 6.29
CA GLY A 126 -0.73 1.67 6.26
C GLY A 126 0.25 1.89 7.39
N GLU A 127 -0.12 1.57 8.63
CA GLU A 127 0.72 1.73 9.83
C GLU A 127 2.00 0.88 9.78
N LEU A 128 1.93 -0.27 9.10
CA LEU A 128 3.06 -1.19 8.94
C LEU A 128 3.82 -0.96 7.63
N GLY A 129 3.15 -0.34 6.66
CA GLY A 129 3.64 -0.22 5.29
C GLY A 129 3.72 -1.56 4.54
N LEU A 130 3.00 -2.60 5.00
CA LEU A 130 3.08 -3.95 4.43
C LEU A 130 2.01 -4.14 3.36
N THR A 131 2.39 -4.62 2.19
CA THR A 131 1.44 -5.05 1.18
C THR A 131 0.77 -6.34 1.60
N LEU A 132 -0.56 -6.34 1.68
CA LEU A 132 -1.38 -7.49 2.07
C LEU A 132 -1.72 -8.37 0.86
N ALA A 133 -2.19 -7.76 -0.21
CA ALA A 133 -2.61 -8.45 -1.43
C ALA A 133 -2.61 -7.49 -2.64
N GLN A 134 -2.84 -8.05 -3.81
CA GLN A 134 -3.05 -7.27 -5.03
C GLN A 134 -4.08 -7.94 -5.95
N GLU A 135 -4.65 -7.14 -6.86
CA GLU A 135 -5.55 -7.60 -7.91
C GLU A 135 -5.18 -6.93 -9.23
N THR A 136 -5.35 -7.64 -10.33
CA THR A 136 -5.03 -7.11 -11.66
C THR A 136 -6.29 -6.59 -12.33
N VAL A 137 -6.26 -5.34 -12.77
CA VAL A 137 -7.34 -4.75 -13.55
C VAL A 137 -7.42 -5.44 -14.91
N GLN A 138 -8.61 -5.96 -15.24
CA GLN A 138 -8.83 -6.62 -16.55
C GLN A 138 -8.74 -5.59 -17.68
N SER A 139 -8.13 -6.00 -18.80
CA SER A 139 -8.02 -5.15 -20.00
C SER A 139 -9.40 -4.79 -20.54
N LYS A 140 -9.83 -3.57 -20.51
CA LYS A 140 -11.14 -2.98 -20.85
C LYS A 140 -12.04 -2.70 -19.66
N SER A 141 -11.59 -2.94 -18.42
CA SER A 141 -12.24 -2.50 -17.20
C SER A 141 -11.51 -1.29 -16.63
N ASN A 142 -12.21 -0.56 -15.76
CA ASN A 142 -11.57 0.42 -14.90
C ASN A 142 -11.11 -0.26 -13.59
N GLU A 143 -10.49 0.49 -12.69
CA GLU A 143 -9.95 0.01 -11.42
C GLU A 143 -11.04 -0.43 -10.43
N ILE A 144 -12.22 0.20 -10.47
CA ILE A 144 -13.29 0.04 -9.47
C ILE A 144 -13.70 -1.43 -9.26
N PRO A 145 -13.98 -2.25 -10.30
CA PRO A 145 -14.29 -3.66 -10.10
C PRO A 145 -13.15 -4.46 -9.46
N ALA A 146 -11.89 -4.15 -9.80
CA ALA A 146 -10.74 -4.83 -9.22
C ALA A 146 -10.58 -4.51 -7.73
N VAL A 147 -10.83 -3.26 -7.32
CA VAL A 147 -10.87 -2.86 -5.91
C VAL A 147 -11.95 -3.63 -5.16
N GLN A 148 -13.17 -3.72 -5.72
CA GLN A 148 -14.28 -4.44 -5.10
C GLN A 148 -13.99 -5.94 -4.96
N GLU A 149 -13.41 -6.58 -5.99
CA GLU A 149 -13.01 -7.99 -5.92
C GLU A 149 -11.87 -8.20 -4.90
N LEU A 150 -10.88 -7.30 -4.85
CA LEU A 150 -9.82 -7.35 -3.86
C LEU A 150 -10.39 -7.31 -2.45
N ILE A 151 -11.27 -6.35 -2.14
CA ILE A 151 -11.93 -6.19 -0.83
C ILE A 151 -12.62 -7.50 -0.40
N LYS A 152 -13.37 -8.16 -1.27
CA LYS A 152 -14.08 -9.40 -0.97
C LYS A 152 -13.16 -10.56 -0.57
N THR A 153 -11.91 -10.52 -0.99
CA THR A 153 -10.93 -11.57 -0.70
C THR A 153 -10.12 -11.33 0.57
N LEU A 154 -10.21 -10.14 1.17
CA LEU A 154 -9.41 -9.73 2.32
C LEU A 154 -10.11 -10.05 3.65
N GLU A 155 -9.34 -10.43 4.65
CA GLU A 155 -9.76 -10.54 6.04
C GLU A 155 -9.48 -9.20 6.74
N ILE A 156 -10.45 -8.29 6.64
CA ILE A 156 -10.31 -6.88 7.09
C ILE A 156 -11.38 -6.45 8.09
N GLU A 157 -12.03 -7.43 8.74
CA GLU A 157 -13.04 -7.15 9.78
C GLU A 157 -12.45 -6.20 10.85
N GLY A 158 -13.16 -5.11 11.14
CA GLY A 158 -12.75 -4.10 12.11
C GLY A 158 -11.65 -3.15 11.66
N CYS A 159 -11.12 -3.29 10.43
CA CYS A 159 -10.18 -2.33 9.86
C CYS A 159 -10.88 -1.11 9.27
N MET A 160 -10.13 -0.01 9.09
CA MET A 160 -10.54 1.15 8.31
C MET A 160 -9.98 1.02 6.89
N VAL A 161 -10.82 0.96 5.87
CA VAL A 161 -10.40 0.96 4.46
C VAL A 161 -10.40 2.39 3.94
N VAL A 162 -9.27 2.81 3.38
CA VAL A 162 -9.11 4.11 2.71
C VAL A 162 -8.79 3.89 1.24
N ALA A 163 -9.41 4.66 0.38
CA ALA A 163 -9.17 4.60 -1.06
C ALA A 163 -9.36 5.98 -1.68
N ASP A 164 -8.74 6.18 -2.84
CA ASP A 164 -8.82 7.44 -3.58
C ASP A 164 -10.24 7.77 -4.06
N ALA A 165 -10.41 8.98 -4.58
CA ALA A 165 -11.72 9.46 -5.00
C ALA A 165 -12.34 8.64 -6.14
N LEU A 166 -11.56 8.01 -7.02
CA LEU A 166 -12.10 7.14 -8.08
C LEU A 166 -12.93 6.00 -7.47
N ASN A 167 -12.47 5.49 -6.34
CA ASN A 167 -13.06 4.39 -5.59
C ASN A 167 -14.17 4.84 -4.61
N CYS A 168 -14.48 6.14 -4.52
CA CYS A 168 -15.65 6.65 -3.79
C CYS A 168 -16.93 6.33 -4.58
N GLN A 169 -17.42 5.10 -4.41
CA GLN A 169 -18.60 4.54 -5.08
C GLN A 169 -19.48 3.80 -4.07
N ILE A 170 -20.80 3.82 -4.27
CA ILE A 170 -21.77 3.14 -3.40
C ILE A 170 -21.44 1.64 -3.31
N GLN A 171 -21.11 1.02 -4.43
CA GLN A 171 -20.78 -0.41 -4.49
C GLN A 171 -19.47 -0.74 -3.75
N THR A 172 -18.49 0.16 -3.78
CA THR A 172 -17.25 0.01 -3.01
C THR A 172 -17.52 0.14 -1.51
N ALA A 173 -18.29 1.16 -1.10
CA ALA A 173 -18.72 1.31 0.29
C ALA A 173 -19.49 0.07 0.78
N GLN A 174 -20.39 -0.49 -0.05
CA GLN A 174 -21.12 -1.73 0.25
C GLN A 174 -20.17 -2.93 0.41
N ALA A 175 -19.23 -3.12 -0.50
CA ALA A 175 -18.26 -4.22 -0.42
C ALA A 175 -17.42 -4.15 0.87
N ILE A 176 -17.03 -2.95 1.32
CA ILE A 176 -16.30 -2.75 2.56
C ILE A 176 -17.17 -3.09 3.77
N THR A 177 -18.41 -2.63 3.80
CA THR A 177 -19.33 -2.92 4.91
C THR A 177 -19.73 -4.39 4.97
N ASP A 178 -19.88 -5.06 3.82
CA ASP A 178 -20.14 -6.51 3.74
C ASP A 178 -18.95 -7.33 4.30
N ALA A 179 -17.72 -6.81 4.15
CA ALA A 179 -16.52 -7.36 4.76
C ALA A 179 -16.38 -7.02 6.26
N LYS A 180 -17.38 -6.39 6.88
CA LYS A 180 -17.40 -5.94 8.28
C LYS A 180 -16.26 -4.97 8.62
N ALA A 181 -15.78 -4.23 7.64
CA ALA A 181 -14.81 -3.15 7.79
C ALA A 181 -15.53 -1.79 7.73
N ASP A 182 -14.84 -0.77 8.23
CA ASP A 182 -15.25 0.61 8.07
C ASP A 182 -14.55 1.26 6.86
N TYR A 183 -15.14 2.31 6.32
CA TYR A 183 -14.53 3.06 5.23
C TYR A 183 -14.29 4.53 5.57
N LEU A 184 -13.25 5.08 4.94
CA LEU A 184 -13.04 6.52 4.77
C LEU A 184 -12.76 6.75 3.28
N LEU A 185 -13.74 7.30 2.56
CA LEU A 185 -13.67 7.52 1.12
C LEU A 185 -13.60 9.00 0.78
N SER A 186 -12.66 9.35 -0.10
CA SER A 186 -12.44 10.74 -0.54
C SER A 186 -13.47 11.15 -1.60
N ALA A 187 -14.19 12.25 -1.38
CA ALA A 187 -15.15 12.82 -2.34
C ALA A 187 -14.47 13.92 -3.17
N LYS A 188 -14.48 13.77 -4.50
CA LYS A 188 -13.97 14.76 -5.47
C LYS A 188 -14.98 14.96 -6.61
N GLY A 189 -14.55 15.53 -7.72
CA GLY A 189 -15.40 15.86 -8.87
C GLY A 189 -16.18 14.69 -9.50
N ASN A 190 -15.79 13.43 -9.25
CA ASN A 190 -16.56 12.24 -9.65
C ASN A 190 -17.85 12.03 -8.83
N GLN A 191 -17.90 12.61 -7.61
CA GLN A 191 -19.07 12.68 -6.73
C GLN A 191 -19.35 14.15 -6.40
N LYS A 192 -19.66 14.93 -7.44
CA LYS A 192 -19.74 16.39 -7.35
C LYS A 192 -20.78 16.89 -6.35
N GLU A 193 -21.96 16.29 -6.31
CA GLU A 193 -23.02 16.67 -5.37
C GLU A 193 -22.55 16.43 -3.92
N LEU A 194 -22.04 15.23 -3.64
CA LEU A 194 -21.49 14.87 -2.34
C LEU A 194 -20.37 15.82 -1.91
N MET A 195 -19.42 16.10 -2.82
CA MET A 195 -18.32 17.02 -2.55
C MET A 195 -18.83 18.42 -2.22
N ASN A 196 -19.75 18.96 -3.02
CA ASN A 196 -20.30 20.31 -2.83
C ASN A 196 -21.06 20.43 -1.53
N ASP A 197 -21.84 19.42 -1.16
CA ASP A 197 -22.62 19.42 0.07
C ASP A 197 -21.70 19.45 1.30
N ILE A 198 -20.66 18.60 1.31
CA ILE A 198 -19.65 18.60 2.40
C ILE A 198 -18.89 19.94 2.41
N GLU A 199 -18.54 20.46 1.24
CA GLU A 199 -17.87 21.75 1.12
C GLU A 199 -18.72 22.88 1.70
N GLN A 200 -20.01 22.98 1.34
CA GLN A 200 -20.92 23.98 1.87
C GLN A 200 -21.06 23.86 3.39
N TYR A 201 -21.19 22.62 3.92
CA TYR A 201 -21.26 22.39 5.37
C TYR A 201 -20.01 22.91 6.08
N VAL A 202 -18.82 22.61 5.57
CA VAL A 202 -17.55 22.99 6.16
C VAL A 202 -17.24 24.49 5.99
N GLN A 203 -17.71 25.12 4.90
CA GLN A 203 -17.51 26.56 4.67
C GLN A 203 -18.45 27.43 5.50
N ASP A 204 -19.58 26.91 5.96
CA ASP A 204 -20.44 27.62 6.91
C ASP A 204 -19.75 27.71 8.28
N GLU A 205 -19.43 28.94 8.72
CA GLU A 205 -18.71 29.16 9.98
C GLU A 205 -19.46 28.64 11.21
N LYS A 206 -20.80 28.71 11.19
CA LYS A 206 -21.62 28.24 12.32
C LYS A 206 -21.57 26.73 12.41
N LEU A 207 -21.76 26.03 11.29
CA LEU A 207 -21.69 24.58 11.25
C LEU A 207 -20.26 24.10 11.55
N ARG A 208 -19.24 24.70 10.92
CA ARG A 208 -17.84 24.35 11.19
C ARG A 208 -17.47 24.53 12.67
N SER A 209 -18.00 25.54 13.36
CA SER A 209 -17.70 25.77 14.79
C SER A 209 -18.23 24.66 15.71
N THR A 210 -19.18 23.83 15.24
CA THR A 210 -19.73 22.68 15.99
C THR A 210 -18.98 21.39 15.70
N MET A 211 -18.16 21.36 14.64
CA MET A 211 -17.38 20.18 14.27
C MET A 211 -16.23 19.92 15.25
N ASP A 212 -15.90 18.64 15.46
CA ASP A 212 -14.62 18.28 16.07
C ASP A 212 -13.47 18.69 15.15
N SER A 213 -12.39 19.23 15.71
CA SER A 213 -11.30 19.78 14.90
C SER A 213 -9.93 19.61 15.54
N VAL A 214 -8.92 19.41 14.69
CA VAL A 214 -7.50 19.35 15.08
C VAL A 214 -6.65 20.04 14.02
N THR A 215 -5.60 20.73 14.46
CA THR A 215 -4.61 21.35 13.57
C THR A 215 -3.21 20.87 13.94
N GLN A 216 -2.46 20.43 12.93
CA GLN A 216 -1.07 19.99 13.05
C GLN A 216 -0.20 20.75 12.07
N THR A 217 0.98 21.20 12.51
CA THR A 217 1.96 21.91 11.69
C THR A 217 3.28 21.16 11.70
N GLU A 218 3.81 20.89 10.51
CA GLU A 218 5.09 20.20 10.31
C GLU A 218 6.02 21.07 9.46
N LYS A 219 7.32 21.04 9.79
CA LYS A 219 8.37 21.71 9.00
C LYS A 219 9.28 20.65 8.40
N GLY A 220 9.48 20.68 7.09
CA GLY A 220 10.36 19.75 6.40
C GLY A 220 10.52 20.11 4.93
N HIS A 221 11.63 19.65 4.34
CA HIS A 221 11.90 19.81 2.90
C HIS A 221 11.72 21.24 2.36
N GLY A 222 12.09 22.26 3.15
CA GLY A 222 12.00 23.67 2.73
C GLY A 222 10.58 24.23 2.71
N ARG A 223 9.61 23.58 3.38
CA ARG A 223 8.22 24.07 3.49
C ARG A 223 7.68 23.92 4.91
N VAL A 224 6.71 24.76 5.23
CA VAL A 224 5.83 24.57 6.39
C VAL A 224 4.50 24.03 5.87
N GLU A 225 4.01 22.99 6.47
CA GLU A 225 2.76 22.35 6.11
C GLU A 225 1.84 22.32 7.32
N THR A 226 0.69 23.01 7.22
CA THR A 226 -0.34 23.04 8.26
C THR A 226 -1.57 22.30 7.75
N ARG A 227 -2.02 21.28 8.50
CA ARG A 227 -3.22 20.51 8.23
C ARG A 227 -4.24 20.72 9.33
N SER A 228 -5.44 21.11 8.93
CA SER A 228 -6.60 21.23 9.83
C SER A 228 -7.65 20.23 9.39
N ALA A 229 -8.03 19.33 10.28
CA ALA A 229 -9.09 18.36 10.02
C ALA A 229 -10.35 18.73 10.80
N TYR A 230 -11.51 18.45 10.20
CA TYR A 230 -12.84 18.73 10.74
C TYR A 230 -13.72 17.51 10.55
N THR A 231 -14.50 17.08 11.56
CA THR A 231 -15.43 15.95 11.46
C THR A 231 -16.76 16.27 12.16
N THR A 232 -17.85 15.68 11.65
CA THR A 232 -19.15 15.69 12.30
C THR A 232 -19.94 14.41 11.98
N ASP A 233 -20.76 13.98 12.93
CA ASP A 233 -21.72 12.88 12.79
C ASP A 233 -23.12 13.36 12.35
N ASP A 234 -23.28 14.65 12.09
CA ASP A 234 -24.50 15.22 11.50
C ASP A 234 -24.59 14.85 10.02
N VAL A 235 -25.22 13.70 9.72
CA VAL A 235 -25.38 13.14 8.37
C VAL A 235 -26.85 12.80 8.03
N GLU A 236 -27.82 13.19 8.86
CA GLU A 236 -29.24 12.89 8.65
C GLU A 236 -29.81 13.51 7.36
N TRP A 237 -29.20 14.58 6.89
CA TRP A 237 -29.55 15.27 5.63
C TRP A 237 -29.10 14.54 4.36
N GLN A 238 -28.51 13.34 4.46
CA GLN A 238 -28.08 12.46 3.37
C GLN A 238 -27.16 13.16 2.35
N PRO A 239 -25.85 13.26 2.66
CA PRO A 239 -24.85 13.89 1.81
C PRO A 239 -24.90 13.39 0.36
N GLY A 240 -24.94 14.31 -0.61
CA GLY A 240 -25.04 14.01 -2.04
C GLY A 240 -26.42 13.50 -2.49
N GLY A 241 -27.46 13.72 -1.68
CA GLY A 241 -28.83 13.30 -2.00
C GLY A 241 -29.02 11.79 -2.22
N ARG A 242 -28.10 10.97 -1.71
CA ARG A 242 -28.08 9.50 -1.87
C ARG A 242 -27.87 8.80 -0.54
N VAL A 243 -28.41 7.59 -0.43
CA VAL A 243 -28.16 6.72 0.71
C VAL A 243 -26.81 6.02 0.51
N TRP A 244 -25.82 6.42 1.28
CA TRP A 244 -24.53 5.74 1.36
C TRP A 244 -24.59 4.60 2.38
N PRO A 245 -24.06 3.40 2.07
CA PRO A 245 -24.05 2.28 3.01
C PRO A 245 -23.38 2.66 4.33
N ALA A 246 -24.13 2.56 5.43
CA ALA A 246 -23.65 2.79 6.80
C ALA A 246 -22.92 4.13 7.05
N VAL A 247 -23.14 5.17 6.24
CA VAL A 247 -22.51 6.47 6.50
C VAL A 247 -22.91 7.01 7.88
N LYS A 248 -21.91 7.45 8.66
CA LYS A 248 -22.09 7.98 10.04
C LYS A 248 -21.31 9.27 10.28
N CYS A 249 -20.43 9.66 9.35
CA CYS A 249 -19.58 10.82 9.56
C CYS A 249 -19.20 11.41 8.20
N ILE A 250 -19.14 12.74 8.16
CA ILE A 250 -18.46 13.48 7.10
C ILE A 250 -17.26 14.21 7.69
N GLY A 251 -16.29 14.52 6.86
CA GLY A 251 -15.14 15.28 7.29
C GLY A 251 -14.41 15.98 6.17
N ALA A 252 -13.52 16.89 6.55
CA ALA A 252 -12.66 17.60 5.63
C ALA A 252 -11.26 17.80 6.21
N VAL A 253 -10.27 17.78 5.34
CA VAL A 253 -8.89 18.14 5.66
C VAL A 253 -8.48 19.35 4.81
N HIS A 254 -8.15 20.45 5.47
CA HIS A 254 -7.56 21.63 4.87
C HIS A 254 -6.04 21.57 5.04
N THR A 255 -5.31 21.59 3.93
CA THR A 255 -3.84 21.60 3.94
C THR A 255 -3.35 22.92 3.37
N ARG A 256 -2.48 23.60 4.13
CA ARG A 256 -1.81 24.83 3.74
C ARG A 256 -0.31 24.60 3.67
N PHE A 257 0.27 24.85 2.50
CA PHE A 257 1.70 24.76 2.25
C PHE A 257 2.29 26.15 2.12
N GLU A 258 3.29 26.47 2.94
CA GLU A 258 4.05 27.70 2.88
C GLU A 258 5.47 27.40 2.41
N THR A 259 5.88 28.05 1.34
CA THR A 259 7.23 27.94 0.75
C THR A 259 7.77 29.33 0.46
N ASP A 260 9.05 29.45 0.15
CA ASP A 260 9.65 30.73 -0.30
C ASP A 260 8.99 31.30 -1.56
N LYS A 261 8.23 30.47 -2.30
CA LYS A 261 7.52 30.85 -3.55
C LYS A 261 6.07 31.31 -3.31
N GLY A 262 5.56 31.17 -2.10
CA GLY A 262 4.20 31.55 -1.75
C GLY A 262 3.45 30.48 -0.94
N VAL A 263 2.16 30.73 -0.77
CA VAL A 263 1.22 29.86 -0.04
C VAL A 263 0.28 29.20 -1.03
N THR A 264 0.03 27.89 -0.83
CA THR A 264 -1.00 27.14 -1.55
C THR A 264 -1.88 26.42 -0.54
N GLU A 265 -3.17 26.32 -0.84
CA GLU A 265 -4.17 25.70 0.02
C GLU A 265 -4.96 24.68 -0.76
N GLN A 266 -5.35 23.59 -0.09
CA GLN A 266 -6.11 22.51 -0.68
C GLN A 266 -7.08 21.92 0.34
N TRP A 267 -8.31 21.63 -0.11
CA TRP A 267 -9.33 20.94 0.66
C TRP A 267 -9.55 19.53 0.13
N HIS A 268 -9.71 18.58 1.05
CA HIS A 268 -10.11 17.20 0.77
C HIS A 268 -11.34 16.89 1.61
N TYR A 269 -12.35 16.29 1.00
CA TYR A 269 -13.64 15.97 1.62
C TYR A 269 -13.82 14.47 1.69
N TYR A 270 -14.43 13.98 2.78
CA TYR A 270 -14.52 12.57 3.10
C TYR A 270 -15.89 12.20 3.64
N ILE A 271 -16.29 10.93 3.38
CA ILE A 271 -17.38 10.24 4.07
C ILE A 271 -16.83 9.01 4.79
N SER A 272 -17.42 8.65 5.93
CA SER A 272 -17.03 7.48 6.71
C SER A 272 -18.24 6.71 7.25
N SER A 273 -18.10 5.36 7.31
CA SER A 273 -19.08 4.48 7.99
C SER A 273 -18.91 4.45 9.51
N LYS A 274 -17.85 5.07 10.02
CA LYS A 274 -17.54 5.18 11.45
C LYS A 274 -17.53 6.65 11.85
N VAL A 275 -18.05 6.97 13.03
CA VAL A 275 -17.84 8.29 13.62
C VAL A 275 -16.37 8.42 13.99
N LEU A 276 -15.70 9.38 13.39
CA LEU A 276 -14.27 9.66 13.58
C LEU A 276 -14.07 10.99 14.29
N SER A 277 -13.12 11.02 15.19
CA SER A 277 -12.57 12.31 15.65
C SER A 277 -11.73 12.94 14.52
N ALA A 278 -11.53 14.25 14.59
CA ALA A 278 -10.68 14.96 13.63
C ALA A 278 -9.23 14.43 13.60
N GLU A 279 -8.72 13.95 14.73
CA GLU A 279 -7.40 13.31 14.82
C GLU A 279 -7.38 11.96 14.08
N GLU A 280 -8.43 11.13 14.25
CA GLU A 280 -8.56 9.86 13.53
C GLU A 280 -8.72 10.09 12.03
N LEU A 281 -9.55 11.05 11.61
CA LEU A 281 -9.66 11.45 10.20
C LEU A 281 -8.29 11.80 9.61
N LEU A 282 -7.54 12.68 10.29
CA LEU A 282 -6.23 13.12 9.80
C LEU A 282 -5.24 11.96 9.72
N HIS A 283 -5.27 11.03 10.68
CA HIS A 283 -4.44 9.83 10.67
C HIS A 283 -4.75 8.95 9.46
N HIS A 284 -6.02 8.58 9.25
CA HIS A 284 -6.42 7.70 8.15
C HIS A 284 -6.21 8.36 6.78
N ALA A 285 -6.52 9.66 6.63
CA ALA A 285 -6.27 10.40 5.39
C ALA A 285 -4.77 10.47 5.03
N ARG A 286 -3.89 10.62 6.02
CA ARG A 286 -2.43 10.57 5.79
C ARG A 286 -1.95 9.16 5.40
N THR A 287 -2.60 8.15 5.92
CA THR A 287 -2.28 6.75 5.62
C THR A 287 -2.66 6.37 4.19
N GLU A 288 -3.70 6.96 3.60
CA GLU A 288 -4.01 6.82 2.17
C GLU A 288 -2.79 7.11 1.30
N TRP A 289 -2.05 8.18 1.60
CA TRP A 289 -0.85 8.57 0.82
C TRP A 289 0.36 7.63 1.01
N SER A 290 0.33 6.73 2.00
CA SER A 290 1.40 5.77 2.23
C SER A 290 1.56 4.77 1.08
N VAL A 291 0.48 4.46 0.34
CA VAL A 291 0.50 3.58 -0.82
C VAL A 291 1.29 4.18 -1.98
N GLU A 292 1.19 5.50 -2.22
CA GLU A 292 2.01 6.19 -3.20
C GLU A 292 3.51 6.05 -2.90
N SER A 293 3.86 6.09 -1.61
CA SER A 293 5.24 5.87 -1.16
C SER A 293 5.72 4.44 -1.46
N MET A 294 4.85 3.44 -1.36
CA MET A 294 5.17 2.06 -1.75
C MET A 294 5.38 1.95 -3.26
N HIS A 295 4.53 2.57 -4.07
CA HIS A 295 4.69 2.61 -5.51
C HIS A 295 6.01 3.28 -5.92
N TRP A 296 6.39 4.37 -5.27
CA TRP A 296 7.68 5.03 -5.47
C TRP A 296 8.86 4.11 -5.11
N LEU A 297 8.79 3.38 -3.99
CA LEU A 297 9.83 2.42 -3.59
C LEU A 297 9.99 1.30 -4.61
N LEU A 298 8.89 0.76 -5.17
CA LEU A 298 8.95 -0.25 -6.23
C LEU A 298 9.67 0.27 -7.48
N ASP A 299 9.46 1.53 -7.85
CA ASP A 299 10.15 2.13 -8.99
C ASP A 299 11.63 2.40 -8.69
N VAL A 300 11.95 2.89 -7.50
CA VAL A 300 13.34 3.23 -7.14
C VAL A 300 14.20 1.97 -6.96
N HIS A 301 13.67 0.96 -6.25
CA HIS A 301 14.41 -0.27 -5.95
C HIS A 301 14.39 -1.29 -7.08
N PHE A 302 13.28 -1.41 -7.82
CA PHE A 302 13.14 -2.49 -8.80
C PHE A 302 12.95 -2.02 -10.24
N ASP A 303 13.00 -0.71 -10.52
CA ASP A 303 12.83 -0.14 -11.86
C ASP A 303 11.59 -0.72 -12.58
N GLU A 304 10.46 -0.88 -11.87
CA GLU A 304 9.26 -1.56 -12.43
C GLU A 304 8.79 -0.92 -13.72
N ASP A 305 8.74 0.41 -13.77
CA ASP A 305 8.35 1.17 -14.96
C ASP A 305 9.36 1.06 -16.12
N LYS A 306 10.54 0.45 -15.89
CA LYS A 306 11.56 0.19 -16.92
C LYS A 306 11.70 -1.29 -17.26
N CYS A 307 10.91 -2.18 -16.63
CA CYS A 307 10.96 -3.62 -16.89
C CYS A 307 10.62 -3.92 -18.34
N ARG A 308 11.51 -4.66 -19.05
CA ARG A 308 11.37 -5.00 -20.49
C ARG A 308 10.83 -6.41 -20.75
N ILE A 309 10.40 -7.10 -19.70
CA ILE A 309 9.83 -8.44 -19.84
C ILE A 309 8.45 -8.33 -20.47
N GLN A 310 8.24 -9.04 -21.59
CA GLN A 310 7.00 -8.93 -22.38
C GLN A 310 5.85 -9.81 -21.90
N SER A 311 6.02 -10.60 -20.84
CA SER A 311 4.98 -11.45 -20.28
C SER A 311 4.31 -10.72 -19.11
N LYS A 312 3.02 -10.41 -19.23
CA LYS A 312 2.23 -9.83 -18.13
C LYS A 312 2.27 -10.74 -16.89
N ASN A 313 2.18 -12.05 -17.07
CA ASN A 313 2.24 -13.02 -15.97
C ASN A 313 3.54 -12.93 -15.18
N ILE A 314 4.69 -12.87 -15.88
CA ILE A 314 5.99 -12.69 -15.21
C ILE A 314 6.05 -11.34 -14.51
N GLN A 315 5.51 -10.29 -15.10
CA GLN A 315 5.52 -8.96 -14.46
C GLN A 315 4.63 -8.90 -13.22
N GLN A 316 3.46 -9.52 -13.23
CA GLN A 316 2.60 -9.67 -12.05
C GLN A 316 3.33 -10.41 -10.92
N ASN A 317 3.95 -11.53 -11.26
CA ASN A 317 4.70 -12.34 -10.30
C ASN A 317 5.91 -11.58 -9.74
N LEU A 318 6.68 -10.88 -10.58
CA LEU A 318 7.80 -10.05 -10.13
C LEU A 318 7.33 -8.91 -9.22
N ASN A 319 6.26 -8.21 -9.58
CA ASN A 319 5.69 -7.15 -8.74
C ASN A 319 5.32 -7.70 -7.34
N MET A 320 4.69 -8.88 -7.27
CA MET A 320 4.36 -9.52 -5.99
C MET A 320 5.62 -9.91 -5.21
N LEU A 321 6.64 -10.50 -5.86
CA LEU A 321 7.88 -10.90 -5.21
C LEU A 321 8.70 -9.67 -4.71
N HIS A 322 8.67 -8.55 -5.46
CA HIS A 322 9.25 -7.29 -5.01
C HIS A 322 8.54 -6.73 -3.77
N LYS A 323 7.20 -6.79 -3.75
CA LYS A 323 6.40 -6.41 -2.57
C LYS A 323 6.69 -7.30 -1.37
N ALA A 324 6.82 -8.62 -1.59
CA ALA A 324 7.24 -9.54 -0.54
C ALA A 324 8.63 -9.20 0.01
N ALA A 325 9.60 -8.90 -0.86
CA ALA A 325 10.93 -8.48 -0.44
C ALA A 325 10.89 -7.16 0.38
N LEU A 326 10.10 -6.17 -0.05
CA LEU A 326 9.91 -4.93 0.73
C LEU A 326 9.27 -5.20 2.10
N ASN A 327 8.27 -6.08 2.17
CA ASN A 327 7.66 -6.48 3.43
C ASN A 327 8.70 -7.08 4.38
N ILE A 328 9.50 -8.04 3.91
CA ILE A 328 10.56 -8.69 4.69
C ILE A 328 11.53 -7.65 5.27
N VAL A 329 12.03 -6.74 4.44
CA VAL A 329 12.97 -5.70 4.89
C VAL A 329 12.32 -4.75 5.90
N ARG A 330 11.04 -4.40 5.73
CA ARG A 330 10.29 -3.53 6.66
C ARG A 330 10.06 -4.20 8.01
N ILE A 331 9.65 -5.47 8.01
CA ILE A 331 9.47 -6.26 9.24
C ILE A 331 10.81 -6.35 9.98
N TYR A 332 11.87 -6.77 9.31
CA TYR A 332 13.21 -6.83 9.90
C TYR A 332 13.65 -5.47 10.50
N LYS A 333 13.50 -4.39 9.72
CA LYS A 333 13.86 -3.04 10.19
C LYS A 333 13.10 -2.67 11.47
N ARG A 334 11.80 -2.97 11.53
CA ARG A 334 10.95 -2.70 12.68
C ARG A 334 11.36 -3.55 13.88
N GLU A 335 11.48 -4.85 13.73
CA GLU A 335 11.79 -5.78 14.81
C GLU A 335 13.17 -5.58 15.41
N THR A 336 14.15 -5.20 14.58
CA THR A 336 15.51 -4.92 15.03
C THR A 336 15.74 -3.45 15.41
N GLN A 337 14.72 -2.58 15.24
CA GLN A 337 14.82 -1.13 15.41
C GLN A 337 16.02 -0.54 14.64
N SER A 338 16.32 -1.11 13.49
CA SER A 338 17.49 -0.72 12.68
C SER A 338 17.40 0.73 12.23
N LYS A 339 18.46 1.50 12.48
CA LYS A 339 18.59 2.90 12.02
C LYS A 339 18.95 3.02 10.54
N LEU A 340 19.29 1.91 9.88
CA LEU A 340 19.61 1.91 8.46
C LEU A 340 18.37 2.20 7.63
N ALA A 341 18.53 2.92 6.52
CA ALA A 341 17.50 3.00 5.49
C ALA A 341 17.30 1.63 4.81
N LEU A 342 16.15 1.40 4.16
CA LEU A 342 15.86 0.13 3.49
C LEU A 342 16.96 -0.28 2.50
N ASN A 343 17.40 0.66 1.66
CA ASN A 343 18.51 0.42 0.72
C ASN A 343 19.81 0.03 1.42
N GLY A 344 20.10 0.56 2.61
CA GLY A 344 21.29 0.19 3.39
C GLY A 344 21.23 -1.24 3.89
N ILE A 345 20.04 -1.74 4.30
CA ILE A 345 19.83 -3.13 4.69
C ILE A 345 20.02 -4.03 3.47
N MET A 346 19.36 -3.70 2.35
CA MET A 346 19.43 -4.47 1.10
C MET A 346 20.85 -4.50 0.53
N PHE A 347 21.59 -3.39 0.63
CA PHE A 347 22.99 -3.32 0.20
C PHE A 347 23.90 -4.22 1.04
N ARG A 348 23.71 -4.30 2.35
CA ARG A 348 24.44 -5.26 3.20
C ARG A 348 24.21 -6.69 2.74
N ALA A 349 22.95 -7.07 2.49
CA ALA A 349 22.60 -8.39 1.99
C ALA A 349 23.25 -8.69 0.62
N LEU A 350 23.41 -7.68 -0.25
CA LEU A 350 24.14 -7.82 -1.52
C LEU A 350 25.64 -8.10 -1.30
N MET A 351 26.25 -7.38 -0.36
CA MET A 351 27.70 -7.51 -0.07
C MET A 351 28.04 -8.82 0.63
N ASN A 352 27.14 -9.31 1.49
CA ASN A 352 27.29 -10.56 2.20
C ASN A 352 25.98 -11.36 2.19
N PRO A 353 25.86 -12.45 1.42
CA PRO A 353 24.63 -13.23 1.35
C PRO A 353 24.17 -13.81 2.71
N HIS A 354 25.07 -14.00 3.67
CA HIS A 354 24.68 -14.44 5.01
C HIS A 354 23.85 -13.41 5.78
N ASP A 355 23.90 -12.13 5.41
CA ASP A 355 23.02 -11.09 5.98
C ASP A 355 21.56 -11.23 5.52
N LEU A 356 21.27 -12.14 4.56
CA LEU A 356 19.89 -12.51 4.19
C LEU A 356 19.22 -13.37 5.25
N LEU A 357 19.96 -14.20 5.98
CA LEU A 357 19.40 -15.12 6.97
C LEU A 357 18.65 -14.38 8.09
N PRO A 358 19.24 -13.35 8.75
CA PRO A 358 18.52 -12.56 9.74
C PRO A 358 17.25 -11.86 9.21
N LEU A 359 17.22 -11.54 7.90
CA LEU A 359 16.01 -10.96 7.27
C LEU A 359 14.88 -12.00 7.21
N LEU A 360 15.22 -13.25 6.98
CA LEU A 360 14.25 -14.35 6.84
C LEU A 360 13.83 -14.96 8.17
N ASP A 361 14.70 -14.97 9.19
CA ASP A 361 14.44 -15.55 10.52
C ASP A 361 13.40 -14.77 11.32
N LYS A 362 13.08 -13.55 10.92
CA LYS A 362 12.11 -12.65 11.57
C LYS A 362 10.71 -12.70 10.96
N ASN A 363 10.50 -13.55 9.93
CA ASN A 363 9.25 -13.60 9.16
C ASN A 363 8.56 -14.95 9.19
#